data_82c8a10d0729767ccf7a4010125ecaa1
#
_entry.id   82c8a10d0729767ccf7a4010125ecaa1
#
_cell.length_a   1.000
_cell.length_b   1.000
_cell.length_c   1.000
_cell.angle_alpha   90.00
_cell.angle_beta   90.00
_cell.angle_gamma   90.00
#
_symmetry.space_group_name_H-M   'P 1'
#
loop_
_entity.id
_entity.type
_entity.pdbx_description
1 polymer ?
#
loop_
_entity_poly.entity_id
_entity_poly.type
_entity_poly.pdbx_seq_one_letter_code
_entity_poly.pdbx_strand_id
1 'polypeptide(L)'
;SSSLVGSEMCIRDRSYMKEIHEYWLNDYDWKKHEKNINEFPQYITNINDLDIHFIHYPSPHKEAKPLIITHGWPGSIVEFLHVIKPLADPTINGGDPKDAFHVVTPSLPGFGFSGKPTKPGFGVEKIADTFSKLMKNLGYKKYFAQGGDWGSAVTTALGTQDPDCEAIHLNM
;
A
#
# COMPACT_ATOMS: atom_id res chain seq x y z
N SER A 1 13.15 24.06 -38.01
CA SER A 1 12.91 22.82 -37.33
C SER A 1 12.83 23.07 -35.82
N SER A 2 11.69 23.48 -35.40
CA SER A 2 11.35 23.55 -33.97
C SER A 2 11.04 22.13 -33.48
N SER A 3 12.06 21.33 -33.54
CA SER A 3 11.91 19.95 -33.11
C SER A 3 12.23 19.85 -31.65
N LEU A 4 11.36 19.26 -30.91
CA LEU A 4 11.74 18.22 -29.99
C LEU A 4 12.43 18.61 -28.67
N VAL A 5 12.46 19.90 -28.29
CA VAL A 5 12.96 20.30 -26.96
C VAL A 5 12.10 19.62 -25.85
N GLY A 6 10.82 19.42 -26.11
CA GLY A 6 9.96 18.70 -25.20
C GLY A 6 10.20 17.19 -25.13
N SER A 7 10.76 16.60 -26.20
CA SER A 7 11.04 15.16 -26.22
C SER A 7 12.35 14.79 -25.52
N GLU A 8 13.33 15.69 -25.50
CA GLU A 8 14.57 15.47 -24.76
C GLU A 8 14.34 15.44 -23.24
N MET A 9 13.37 16.18 -22.74
CA MET A 9 12.99 16.12 -21.31
C MET A 9 12.29 14.81 -20.92
N CYS A 10 11.65 14.15 -21.86
CA CYS A 10 10.89 12.90 -21.62
C CYS A 10 11.64 11.63 -22.04
N ILE A 11 12.68 11.77 -22.88
CA ILE A 11 13.47 10.63 -23.37
C ILE A 11 14.77 10.57 -22.56
N ARG A 12 14.88 9.52 -21.74
CA ARG A 12 16.15 9.22 -21.08
C ARG A 12 17.23 8.92 -22.11
N ASP A 13 18.45 9.38 -21.81
CA ASP A 13 19.61 9.11 -22.64
C ASP A 13 19.73 7.59 -22.91
N ARG A 14 19.92 7.24 -24.18
CA ARG A 14 20.07 5.86 -24.61
C ARG A 14 21.23 5.13 -23.94
N SER A 15 22.33 5.84 -23.65
CA SER A 15 23.49 5.28 -22.95
C SER A 15 23.10 4.87 -21.53
N TYR A 16 22.42 5.73 -20.80
CA TYR A 16 21.91 5.46 -19.45
C TYR A 16 20.93 4.28 -19.42
N MET A 17 20.03 4.20 -20.39
CA MET A 17 19.09 3.07 -20.48
C MET A 17 19.80 1.76 -20.77
N LYS A 18 20.89 1.77 -21.52
CA LYS A 18 21.73 0.58 -21.72
C LYS A 18 22.44 0.17 -20.44
N GLU A 19 22.99 1.11 -19.68
CA GLU A 19 23.63 0.84 -18.39
C GLU A 19 22.63 0.22 -17.40
N ILE A 20 21.41 0.74 -17.31
CA ILE A 20 20.35 0.15 -16.47
C ILE A 20 20.00 -1.26 -16.93
N HIS A 21 19.88 -1.48 -18.24
CA HIS A 21 19.57 -2.80 -18.80
C HIS A 21 20.68 -3.81 -18.50
N GLU A 22 21.94 -3.42 -18.68
CA GLU A 22 23.11 -4.23 -18.35
C GLU A 22 23.13 -4.60 -16.86
N TYR A 23 22.94 -3.60 -15.98
CA TYR A 23 22.83 -3.83 -14.54
C TYR A 23 21.69 -4.80 -14.19
N TRP A 24 20.50 -4.59 -14.79
CA TRP A 24 19.35 -5.46 -14.54
C TRP A 24 19.59 -6.90 -14.97
N LEU A 25 20.27 -7.08 -16.10
CA LEU A 25 20.55 -8.40 -16.65
C LEU A 25 21.61 -9.17 -15.86
N ASN A 26 22.67 -8.47 -15.41
CA ASN A 26 23.88 -9.11 -14.89
C ASN A 26 24.04 -9.02 -13.36
N ASP A 27 23.57 -7.92 -12.74
CA ASP A 27 23.91 -7.57 -11.36
C ASP A 27 22.70 -7.47 -10.44
N TYR A 28 21.49 -7.29 -10.98
CA TYR A 28 20.28 -7.11 -10.18
C TYR A 28 19.83 -8.41 -9.53
N ASP A 29 19.91 -8.49 -8.21
CA ASP A 29 19.48 -9.64 -7.42
C ASP A 29 18.02 -9.51 -6.99
N TRP A 30 17.10 -10.00 -7.84
CA TRP A 30 15.67 -10.09 -7.51
C TRP A 30 15.40 -10.90 -6.24
N LYS A 31 16.16 -11.97 -5.99
CA LYS A 31 15.93 -12.85 -4.84
C LYS A 31 16.14 -12.15 -3.51
N LYS A 32 17.02 -11.16 -3.45
CA LYS A 32 17.22 -10.31 -2.29
C LYS A 32 15.96 -9.49 -2.00
N HIS A 33 15.34 -8.90 -3.02
CA HIS A 33 14.12 -8.09 -2.87
C HIS A 33 12.90 -8.96 -2.55
N GLU A 34 12.75 -10.10 -3.21
CA GLU A 34 11.73 -11.11 -2.90
C GLU A 34 11.80 -11.54 -1.43
N LYS A 35 13.00 -11.83 -0.92
CA LYS A 35 13.21 -12.18 0.48
C LYS A 35 12.75 -11.07 1.42
N ASN A 36 13.10 -9.81 1.13
CA ASN A 36 12.70 -8.67 1.97
C ASN A 36 11.18 -8.51 2.03
N ILE A 37 10.48 -8.66 0.89
CA ILE A 37 9.02 -8.60 0.85
C ILE A 37 8.41 -9.76 1.65
N ASN A 38 8.98 -10.95 1.54
CA ASN A 38 8.51 -12.16 2.22
C ASN A 38 8.81 -12.19 3.74
N GLU A 39 9.54 -11.22 4.28
CA GLU A 39 9.66 -11.04 5.73
C GLU A 39 8.35 -10.58 6.39
N PHE A 40 7.43 -10.02 5.62
CA PHE A 40 6.16 -9.54 6.13
C PHE A 40 5.07 -10.61 5.98
N PRO A 41 4.21 -10.82 6.99
CA PRO A 41 3.07 -11.71 6.88
C PRO A 41 2.07 -11.21 5.83
N GLN A 42 1.87 -12.00 4.79
CA GLN A 42 1.02 -11.67 3.65
C GLN A 42 -0.14 -12.65 3.56
N TYR A 43 -1.30 -12.13 3.17
CA TYR A 43 -2.53 -12.89 3.13
C TYR A 43 -3.35 -12.53 1.89
N ILE A 44 -4.22 -13.44 1.48
CA ILE A 44 -5.26 -13.19 0.47
C ILE A 44 -6.60 -13.57 1.09
N THR A 45 -7.61 -12.73 0.91
CA THR A 45 -8.98 -12.99 1.31
C THR A 45 -9.95 -12.55 0.22
N ASN A 46 -11.07 -13.26 0.06
CA ASN A 46 -12.09 -12.89 -0.91
C ASN A 46 -13.10 -11.93 -0.28
N ILE A 47 -13.24 -10.73 -0.87
CA ILE A 47 -14.22 -9.72 -0.46
C ILE A 47 -14.87 -9.13 -1.71
N ASN A 48 -16.19 -9.07 -1.75
CA ASN A 48 -16.96 -8.56 -2.89
C ASN A 48 -16.62 -9.30 -4.20
N ASP A 49 -16.46 -10.61 -4.14
CA ASP A 49 -16.11 -11.50 -5.25
C ASP A 49 -14.73 -11.19 -5.87
N LEU A 50 -13.85 -10.57 -5.10
CA LEU A 50 -12.48 -10.25 -5.52
C LEU A 50 -11.48 -10.69 -4.47
N ASP A 51 -10.39 -11.31 -4.90
CA ASP A 51 -9.27 -11.67 -4.03
C ASP A 51 -8.47 -10.41 -3.70
N ILE A 52 -8.39 -10.09 -2.42
CA ILE A 52 -7.62 -8.95 -1.90
C ILE A 52 -6.39 -9.48 -1.19
N HIS A 53 -5.25 -9.12 -1.72
CA HIS A 53 -3.96 -9.34 -1.08
C HIS A 53 -3.65 -8.21 -0.10
N PHE A 54 -3.06 -8.52 1.04
CA PHE A 54 -2.64 -7.54 2.03
C PHE A 54 -1.51 -8.06 2.92
N ILE A 55 -0.69 -7.15 3.42
CA ILE A 55 0.15 -7.39 4.59
C ILE A 55 -0.67 -7.07 5.83
N HIS A 56 -0.63 -7.95 6.83
CA HIS A 56 -1.15 -7.68 8.15
C HIS A 56 -0.04 -7.88 9.18
N TYR A 57 0.41 -6.79 9.78
CA TYR A 57 1.51 -6.76 10.73
C TYR A 57 1.02 -6.27 12.09
N PRO A 58 0.62 -7.19 12.99
CA PRO A 58 0.19 -6.84 14.33
C PRO A 58 1.34 -6.27 15.16
N SER A 59 1.03 -5.21 15.93
CA SER A 59 1.94 -4.66 16.92
C SER A 59 2.13 -5.61 18.11
N PRO A 60 3.32 -5.65 18.73
CA PRO A 60 3.52 -6.32 20.01
C PRO A 60 2.87 -5.58 21.19
N HIS A 61 2.44 -4.33 21.01
CA HIS A 61 1.86 -3.49 22.06
C HIS A 61 0.35 -3.66 22.13
N LYS A 62 -0.19 -3.91 23.34
CA LYS A 62 -1.61 -4.20 23.55
C LYS A 62 -2.54 -3.04 23.24
N GLU A 63 -2.06 -1.80 23.42
CA GLU A 63 -2.82 -0.56 23.19
C GLU A 63 -2.70 -0.05 21.74
N ALA A 64 -2.05 -0.82 20.87
CA ALA A 64 -1.87 -0.45 19.47
C ALA A 64 -3.21 -0.27 18.76
N LYS A 65 -3.28 0.77 17.93
CA LYS A 65 -4.49 1.13 17.17
C LYS A 65 -4.44 0.51 15.78
N PRO A 66 -5.57 0.01 15.24
CA PRO A 66 -5.58 -0.48 13.87
C PRO A 66 -5.41 0.65 12.85
N LEU A 67 -4.52 0.45 11.88
CA LEU A 67 -4.24 1.40 10.81
C LEU A 67 -4.21 0.69 9.47
N ILE A 68 -5.03 1.12 8.53
CA ILE A 68 -4.93 0.72 7.14
C ILE A 68 -4.18 1.77 6.33
N ILE A 69 -3.18 1.34 5.53
CA ILE A 69 -2.39 2.23 4.68
C ILE A 69 -2.55 1.80 3.23
N THR A 70 -3.01 2.73 2.39
CA THR A 70 -3.35 2.45 0.98
C THR A 70 -2.41 3.18 0.04
N HIS A 71 -1.75 2.41 -0.85
CA HIS A 71 -0.86 2.93 -1.90
C HIS A 71 -1.65 3.54 -3.06
N GLY A 72 -0.91 4.14 -4.01
CA GLY A 72 -1.45 4.73 -5.22
C GLY A 72 -0.91 4.13 -6.52
N TRP A 73 -1.07 4.86 -7.62
CA TRP A 73 -0.56 4.49 -8.93
C TRP A 73 0.74 5.27 -9.24
N PRO A 74 1.75 4.64 -9.80
CA PRO A 74 1.89 3.22 -10.20
C PRO A 74 2.46 2.32 -9.11
N GLY A 75 2.25 2.66 -7.85
CA GLY A 75 2.85 2.04 -6.68
C GLY A 75 2.33 0.66 -6.30
N SER A 76 2.74 0.24 -5.11
CA SER A 76 2.36 -1.03 -4.51
C SER A 76 2.63 -1.01 -3.00
N ILE A 77 2.34 -2.13 -2.32
CA ILE A 77 2.69 -2.33 -0.90
C ILE A 77 4.18 -2.12 -0.59
N VAL A 78 5.05 -2.20 -1.60
CA VAL A 78 6.50 -2.01 -1.45
C VAL A 78 6.86 -0.62 -0.91
N GLU A 79 6.03 0.39 -1.18
CA GLU A 79 6.19 1.75 -0.65
C GLU A 79 6.22 1.78 0.89
N PHE A 80 5.57 0.82 1.54
CA PHE A 80 5.37 0.82 2.99
C PHE A 80 6.33 -0.08 3.78
N LEU A 81 7.17 -0.88 3.11
CA LEU A 81 8.02 -1.87 3.79
C LEU A 81 8.94 -1.25 4.86
N HIS A 82 9.37 0.00 4.65
CA HIS A 82 10.23 0.70 5.61
C HIS A 82 9.47 1.35 6.77
N VAL A 83 8.16 1.54 6.67
CA VAL A 83 7.36 2.19 7.72
C VAL A 83 6.52 1.21 8.55
N ILE A 84 6.25 0.00 8.04
CA ILE A 84 5.42 -0.99 8.74
C ILE A 84 5.99 -1.33 10.12
N LYS A 85 7.27 -1.72 10.19
CA LYS A 85 7.90 -2.10 11.47
C LYS A 85 7.98 -0.93 12.46
N PRO A 86 8.44 0.28 12.07
CA PRO A 86 8.43 1.45 12.95
C PRO A 86 7.04 1.87 13.45
N LEU A 87 6.00 1.73 12.63
CA LEU A 87 4.63 2.01 13.05
C LEU A 87 4.09 0.94 14.00
N ALA A 88 4.46 -0.31 13.79
CA ALA A 88 4.01 -1.40 14.64
C ALA A 88 4.75 -1.42 16.00
N ASP A 89 5.99 -1.04 16.00
CA ASP A 89 6.81 -0.94 17.21
C ASP A 89 7.66 0.36 17.20
N PRO A 90 7.09 1.49 17.62
CA PRO A 90 7.83 2.74 17.67
C PRO A 90 9.01 2.74 18.65
N THR A 91 9.05 1.80 19.59
CA THR A 91 10.13 1.74 20.59
C THR A 91 11.49 1.39 19.99
N ILE A 92 11.52 0.73 18.83
CA ILE A 92 12.77 0.44 18.10
C ILE A 92 13.50 1.72 17.65
N ASN A 93 12.78 2.85 17.56
CA ASN A 93 13.32 4.16 17.24
C ASN A 93 13.21 5.17 18.41
N GLY A 94 12.97 4.68 19.64
CA GLY A 94 12.86 5.51 20.85
C GLY A 94 11.51 6.22 21.01
N GLY A 95 10.48 5.80 20.27
CA GLY A 95 9.10 6.33 20.40
C GLY A 95 8.32 5.73 21.57
N ASP A 96 7.12 6.26 21.82
CA ASP A 96 6.21 5.78 22.87
C ASP A 96 5.43 4.55 22.35
N PRO A 97 5.34 3.44 23.10
CA PRO A 97 4.51 2.29 22.73
C PRO A 97 3.02 2.61 22.55
N LYS A 98 2.52 3.72 23.14
CA LYS A 98 1.15 4.19 22.92
C LYS A 98 0.87 4.68 21.50
N ASP A 99 1.92 5.01 20.74
CA ASP A 99 1.83 5.46 19.36
C ASP A 99 1.89 4.29 18.36
N ALA A 100 1.86 3.05 18.86
CA ALA A 100 1.93 1.84 18.04
C ALA A 100 0.63 1.57 17.25
N PHE A 101 0.80 0.93 16.09
CA PHE A 101 -0.31 0.53 15.23
C PHE A 101 -0.25 -0.95 14.85
N HIS A 102 -1.41 -1.61 14.79
CA HIS A 102 -1.58 -2.82 13.99
C HIS A 102 -1.71 -2.40 12.53
N VAL A 103 -0.73 -2.71 11.70
CA VAL A 103 -0.66 -2.19 10.34
C VAL A 103 -1.27 -3.18 9.35
N VAL A 104 -2.21 -2.68 8.53
CA VAL A 104 -2.80 -3.41 7.39
C VAL A 104 -2.49 -2.63 6.12
N THR A 105 -1.83 -3.26 5.14
CA THR A 105 -1.54 -2.60 3.86
C THR A 105 -1.99 -3.48 2.71
N PRO A 106 -3.20 -3.23 2.17
CA PRO A 106 -3.72 -3.98 1.05
C PRO A 106 -3.09 -3.54 -0.27
N SER A 107 -2.97 -4.48 -1.20
CA SER A 107 -2.80 -4.16 -2.61
C SER A 107 -4.13 -3.68 -3.18
N LEU A 108 -4.15 -2.55 -3.86
CA LEU A 108 -5.34 -2.05 -4.56
C LEU A 108 -5.87 -3.11 -5.56
N PRO A 109 -7.19 -3.20 -5.77
CA PRO A 109 -7.75 -4.03 -6.83
C PRO A 109 -7.10 -3.79 -8.19
N GLY A 110 -6.61 -4.86 -8.82
CA GLY A 110 -5.86 -4.79 -10.08
C GLY A 110 -4.37 -4.51 -9.95
N PHE A 111 -3.86 -4.29 -8.73
CA PHE A 111 -2.44 -4.04 -8.43
C PHE A 111 -1.82 -5.22 -7.65
N GLY A 112 -0.52 -5.35 -7.78
CA GLY A 112 0.25 -6.33 -7.02
C GLY A 112 -0.35 -7.74 -7.12
N PHE A 113 -0.67 -8.30 -5.96
CA PHE A 113 -1.22 -9.65 -5.86
C PHE A 113 -2.74 -9.69 -5.63
N SER A 114 -3.43 -8.54 -5.64
CA SER A 114 -4.89 -8.50 -5.62
C SER A 114 -5.49 -8.87 -6.97
N GLY A 115 -6.69 -9.43 -6.94
CA GLY A 115 -7.48 -9.78 -8.11
C GLY A 115 -7.81 -8.55 -8.99
N LYS A 116 -8.07 -8.82 -10.27
CA LYS A 116 -8.46 -7.79 -11.24
C LYS A 116 -9.98 -7.79 -11.39
N PRO A 117 -10.67 -6.66 -11.13
CA PRO A 117 -12.10 -6.56 -11.40
C PRO A 117 -12.41 -6.84 -12.88
N THR A 118 -13.34 -7.73 -13.14
CA THR A 118 -13.76 -8.11 -14.50
C THR A 118 -15.07 -7.46 -14.92
N LYS A 119 -15.73 -6.75 -13.99
CA LYS A 119 -17.01 -6.06 -14.20
C LYS A 119 -16.88 -4.57 -13.89
N PRO A 120 -17.65 -3.70 -14.57
CA PRO A 120 -17.72 -2.27 -14.22
C PRO A 120 -18.20 -2.04 -12.78
N GLY A 121 -17.92 -0.85 -12.23
CA GLY A 121 -18.42 -0.43 -10.92
C GLY A 121 -17.46 -0.63 -9.74
N PHE A 122 -16.24 -1.11 -9.97
CA PHE A 122 -15.22 -1.23 -8.93
C PHE A 122 -14.40 0.08 -8.84
N GLY A 123 -15.09 1.19 -8.53
CA GLY A 123 -14.49 2.51 -8.32
C GLY A 123 -14.02 2.73 -6.88
N VAL A 124 -13.63 3.97 -6.56
CA VAL A 124 -13.07 4.38 -5.27
C VAL A 124 -13.96 3.98 -4.09
N GLU A 125 -15.25 4.24 -4.19
CA GLU A 125 -16.25 3.94 -3.15
C GLU A 125 -16.36 2.43 -2.90
N LYS A 126 -16.29 1.64 -3.97
CA LYS A 126 -16.33 0.17 -3.86
C LYS A 126 -15.04 -0.39 -3.27
N ILE A 127 -13.90 0.21 -3.58
CA ILE A 127 -12.61 -0.14 -2.96
C ILE A 127 -12.66 0.18 -1.47
N ALA A 128 -13.18 1.35 -1.09
CA ALA A 128 -13.35 1.74 0.31
C ALA A 128 -14.27 0.77 1.07
N ASP A 129 -15.44 0.40 0.51
CA ASP A 129 -16.31 -0.65 1.08
C ASP A 129 -15.58 -1.99 1.28
N THR A 130 -14.76 -2.36 0.29
CA THR A 130 -13.96 -3.60 0.36
C THR A 130 -12.94 -3.54 1.49
N PHE A 131 -12.25 -2.42 1.66
CA PHE A 131 -11.25 -2.24 2.71
C PHE A 131 -11.85 -2.07 4.10
N SER A 132 -13.01 -1.44 4.21
CA SER A 132 -13.82 -1.44 5.44
C SER A 132 -14.15 -2.88 5.87
N LYS A 133 -14.63 -3.70 4.94
CA LYS A 133 -14.91 -5.12 5.19
C LYS A 133 -13.66 -5.91 5.57
N LEU A 134 -12.51 -5.60 4.94
CA LEU A 134 -11.23 -6.21 5.30
C LEU A 134 -10.90 -5.95 6.77
N MET A 135 -10.99 -4.69 7.22
CA MET A 135 -10.71 -4.33 8.62
C MET A 135 -11.67 -5.03 9.58
N LYS A 136 -12.96 -5.10 9.26
CA LYS A 136 -13.97 -5.82 10.06
C LYS A 136 -13.72 -7.32 10.10
N ASN A 137 -13.32 -7.93 8.99
CA ASN A 137 -12.97 -9.38 8.94
C ASN A 137 -11.74 -9.71 9.78
N LEU A 138 -10.80 -8.75 9.92
CA LEU A 138 -9.66 -8.87 10.82
C LEU A 138 -10.01 -8.65 12.31
N GLY A 139 -11.28 -8.32 12.62
CA GLY A 139 -11.79 -8.11 13.97
C GLY A 139 -11.66 -6.68 14.49
N TYR A 140 -11.24 -5.74 13.67
CA TYR A 140 -11.09 -4.35 14.04
C TYR A 140 -12.43 -3.61 13.96
N LYS A 141 -12.97 -3.22 15.13
CA LYS A 141 -14.24 -2.47 15.24
C LYS A 141 -14.09 -0.99 14.94
N LYS A 142 -12.90 -0.46 15.18
CA LYS A 142 -12.52 0.93 14.91
C LYS A 142 -11.11 0.94 14.33
N TYR A 143 -10.82 1.87 13.44
CA TYR A 143 -9.50 1.96 12.80
C TYR A 143 -9.20 3.36 12.28
N PHE A 144 -7.93 3.59 11.98
CA PHE A 144 -7.42 4.78 11.30
C PHE A 144 -7.06 4.42 9.86
N ALA A 145 -7.13 5.39 8.96
CA ALA A 145 -6.75 5.17 7.57
C ALA A 145 -5.76 6.22 7.06
N GLN A 146 -4.81 5.78 6.27
CA GLN A 146 -3.82 6.62 5.60
C GLN A 146 -3.78 6.25 4.12
N GLY A 147 -3.58 7.25 3.24
CA GLY A 147 -3.39 7.02 1.82
C GLY A 147 -2.76 8.19 1.09
N GLY A 148 -2.01 7.86 0.06
CA GLY A 148 -1.42 8.81 -0.90
C GLY A 148 -1.89 8.53 -2.31
N ASP A 149 -1.88 9.54 -3.21
CA ASP A 149 -2.31 9.41 -4.59
C ASP A 149 -3.73 8.79 -4.70
N TRP A 150 -3.97 7.72 -5.48
CA TRP A 150 -5.25 7.00 -5.48
C TRP A 150 -5.64 6.46 -4.11
N GLY A 151 -4.65 6.10 -3.28
CA GLY A 151 -4.89 5.74 -1.90
C GLY A 151 -5.52 6.87 -1.08
N SER A 152 -5.24 8.14 -1.40
CA SER A 152 -5.87 9.28 -0.73
C SER A 152 -7.36 9.38 -1.06
N ALA A 153 -7.75 9.10 -2.31
CA ALA A 153 -9.16 9.06 -2.70
C ALA A 153 -9.91 7.93 -1.98
N VAL A 154 -9.32 6.73 -1.92
CA VAL A 154 -9.89 5.60 -1.17
C VAL A 154 -10.00 5.90 0.32
N THR A 155 -8.96 6.50 0.92
CA THR A 155 -8.95 6.88 2.34
C THR A 155 -9.98 7.96 2.64
N THR A 156 -10.18 8.93 1.75
CA THR A 156 -11.25 9.92 1.87
C THR A 156 -12.62 9.25 1.83
N ALA A 157 -12.83 8.28 0.94
CA ALA A 157 -14.07 7.51 0.88
C ALA A 157 -14.29 6.68 2.15
N LEU A 158 -13.24 6.06 2.73
CA LEU A 158 -13.34 5.38 4.02
C LEU A 158 -13.80 6.33 5.13
N GLY A 159 -13.16 7.50 5.25
CA GLY A 159 -13.52 8.49 6.29
C GLY A 159 -14.92 9.10 6.12
N THR A 160 -15.49 9.07 4.92
CA THR A 160 -16.83 9.62 4.66
C THR A 160 -17.95 8.58 4.71
N GLN A 161 -17.65 7.30 4.41
CA GLN A 161 -18.65 6.24 4.27
C GLN A 161 -18.68 5.28 5.45
N ASP A 162 -17.56 5.09 6.15
CA ASP A 162 -17.47 4.15 7.25
C ASP A 162 -17.37 4.86 8.61
N PRO A 163 -18.42 4.80 9.45
CA PRO A 163 -18.41 5.39 10.79
C PRO A 163 -17.40 4.70 11.74
N ASP A 164 -16.81 3.61 11.33
CA ASP A 164 -15.78 2.88 12.07
C ASP A 164 -14.37 3.38 11.75
N CYS A 165 -14.20 4.21 10.70
CA CYS A 165 -12.97 4.95 10.42
C CYS A 165 -12.92 6.22 11.26
N GLU A 166 -12.10 6.22 12.32
CA GLU A 166 -12.09 7.30 13.33
C GLU A 166 -11.34 8.56 12.87
N ALA A 167 -10.29 8.39 12.08
CA ALA A 167 -9.54 9.51 11.51
C ALA A 167 -8.78 9.06 10.25
N ILE A 168 -8.49 10.04 9.40
CA ILE A 168 -7.74 9.84 8.17
C ILE A 168 -6.50 10.74 8.12
N HIS A 169 -5.45 10.24 7.47
CA HIS A 169 -4.27 11.00 7.09
C HIS A 169 -4.06 10.90 5.58
N LEU A 170 -3.86 12.03 4.91
CA LEU A 170 -3.72 12.11 3.46
C LEU A 170 -2.40 12.77 3.09
N ASN A 171 -1.75 12.21 2.08
CA ASN A 171 -0.64 12.86 1.38
C ASN A 171 -0.83 12.74 -0.14
N MET A 172 -0.46 13.80 -0.88
CA MET A 172 -0.55 13.86 -2.34
C MET A 172 0.76 14.38 -2.92
#